data_af1d6d3e9cf3d6fa8334fdaa28703567
#
_entry.id   af1d6d3e9cf3d6fa8334fdaa28703567
#
_cell.length_a   1.000
_cell.length_b   1.000
_cell.length_c   1.000
_cell.angle_alpha   90.00
_cell.angle_beta   90.00
_cell.angle_gamma   90.00
#
_symmetry.space_group_name_H-M   'P 1'
#
loop_
_entity.id
_entity.type
_entity.pdbx_description
1 polymer ?
#
loop_
_entity_poly.entity_id
_entity_poly.type
_entity_poly.pdbx_seq_one_letter_code
_entity_poly.pdbx_strand_id
1 'polypeptide(L)'
;MPYTIDKITPYKYSDDNYWTVTADLRGLETFETFDSNYDIVDKLKENKVLREGTKEDSEFCQFFAYFSTKKSAESFINRLGKYVEKRKKLIKNLYE
;
A
#
# COMPACT_ATOMS: atom_id res chain seq x y z
N MET A 1 -16.57 2.00 -0.76
CA MET A 1 -15.55 3.02 -0.82
C MET A 1 -14.39 2.58 -1.70
N PRO A 2 -14.20 3.23 -2.80
CA PRO A 2 -13.14 2.81 -3.70
C PRO A 2 -11.76 3.17 -3.16
N TYR A 3 -10.86 2.27 -3.38
CA TYR A 3 -9.46 2.58 -3.17
C TYR A 3 -8.93 3.33 -4.35
N THR A 4 -7.88 4.10 -4.10
CA THR A 4 -7.12 4.73 -5.17
C THR A 4 -5.95 3.87 -5.62
N ILE A 5 -5.94 2.61 -5.21
CA ILE A 5 -4.91 1.67 -5.59
C ILE A 5 -5.07 1.31 -7.06
N ASP A 6 -4.02 1.56 -7.83
CA ASP A 6 -4.00 1.22 -9.23
C ASP A 6 -3.88 -0.29 -9.43
N LYS A 7 -4.23 -0.72 -10.63
CA LYS A 7 -4.09 -2.12 -11.00
C LYS A 7 -2.62 -2.52 -11.01
N ILE A 8 -2.41 -3.80 -10.79
CA ILE A 8 -1.10 -4.40 -10.89
C ILE A 8 -0.70 -4.44 -12.35
N THR A 9 0.45 -3.88 -12.67
CA THR A 9 0.97 -3.89 -14.03
C THR A 9 2.39 -4.42 -14.05
N PRO A 10 2.78 -5.14 -15.09
CA PRO A 10 4.19 -5.52 -15.25
C PRO A 10 5.02 -4.27 -15.47
N TYR A 11 6.14 -4.20 -14.82
CA TYR A 11 7.03 -3.06 -14.94
C TYR A 11 8.45 -3.53 -15.14
N LYS A 12 9.08 -2.95 -16.13
CA LYS A 12 10.46 -3.26 -16.43
C LYS A 12 11.37 -2.20 -15.79
N TYR A 13 12.15 -2.64 -14.84
CA TYR A 13 13.02 -1.76 -14.09
C TYR A 13 14.45 -2.24 -14.26
N SER A 14 15.25 -1.49 -15.03
CA SER A 14 16.57 -1.93 -15.42
C SER A 14 16.47 -3.22 -16.24
N ASP A 15 17.15 -4.28 -15.85
CA ASP A 15 17.11 -5.57 -16.52
C ASP A 15 16.07 -6.52 -15.94
N ASP A 16 15.40 -6.11 -14.84
CA ASP A 16 14.42 -6.93 -14.15
C ASP A 16 13.01 -6.49 -14.47
N ASN A 17 12.10 -7.45 -14.46
CA ASN A 17 10.68 -7.19 -14.59
C ASN A 17 10.03 -7.29 -13.22
N TYR A 18 9.22 -6.30 -12.89
CA TYR A 18 8.48 -6.26 -11.64
C TYR A 18 7.01 -6.05 -11.89
N TRP A 19 6.21 -6.55 -10.97
CA TRP A 19 4.80 -6.23 -10.90
C TRP A 19 4.66 -5.05 -9.95
N THR A 20 4.20 -3.94 -10.46
CA THR A 20 4.18 -2.68 -9.70
C THR A 20 2.78 -2.38 -9.19
N VAL A 21 2.70 -2.10 -7.90
CA VAL A 21 1.49 -1.56 -7.29
C VAL A 21 1.71 -0.06 -7.12
N THR A 22 0.86 0.74 -7.72
CA THR A 22 0.93 2.20 -7.66
C THR A 22 -0.33 2.74 -7.02
N ALA A 23 -0.18 3.65 -6.07
CA ALA A 23 -1.33 4.24 -5.39
C ALA A 23 -0.96 5.55 -4.73
N ASP A 24 -1.97 6.36 -4.43
CA ASP A 24 -1.82 7.42 -3.45
C ASP A 24 -2.54 6.92 -2.19
N LEU A 25 -1.77 6.45 -1.23
CA LEU A 25 -2.32 5.83 -0.03
C LEU A 25 -3.09 6.83 0.84
N ARG A 26 -2.82 8.13 0.67
CA ARG A 26 -3.55 9.18 1.40
C ARG A 26 -5.04 9.20 1.01
N GLY A 27 -5.35 8.69 -0.18
CA GLY A 27 -6.73 8.58 -0.64
C GLY A 27 -7.52 7.47 0.01
N LEU A 28 -6.85 6.58 0.73
CA LEU A 28 -7.53 5.54 1.47
C LEU A 28 -8.15 6.14 2.73
N GLU A 29 -9.42 5.86 2.93
CA GLU A 29 -10.22 6.49 3.99
C GLU A 29 -9.56 6.49 5.36
N THR A 30 -8.93 5.38 5.71
CA THR A 30 -8.31 5.21 7.02
C THR A 30 -7.00 5.98 7.19
N PHE A 31 -6.47 6.53 6.10
CA PHE A 31 -5.19 7.25 6.11
C PHE A 31 -5.34 8.74 5.79
N GLU A 32 -6.55 9.26 5.77
CA GLU A 32 -6.77 10.66 5.37
C GLU A 32 -6.16 11.68 6.33
N THR A 33 -5.80 11.25 7.54
CA THR A 33 -5.13 12.13 8.51
C THR A 33 -3.62 12.18 8.32
N PHE A 34 -3.08 11.35 7.44
CA PHE A 34 -1.65 11.32 7.17
C PHE A 34 -1.30 12.35 6.09
N ASP A 35 -0.20 13.06 6.30
CA ASP A 35 0.23 14.11 5.38
C ASP A 35 0.95 13.57 4.15
N SER A 36 1.63 12.43 4.29
CA SER A 36 2.42 11.90 3.18
C SER A 36 2.40 10.39 3.12
N ASN A 37 2.71 9.86 1.94
CA ASN A 37 2.85 8.42 1.76
C ASN A 37 4.02 7.85 2.55
N TYR A 38 5.03 8.64 2.88
CA TYR A 38 6.14 8.17 3.70
C TYR A 38 5.68 7.68 5.06
N ASP A 39 4.81 8.45 5.70
CA ASP A 39 4.28 8.08 7.02
C ASP A 39 3.42 6.82 6.95
N ILE A 40 2.64 6.70 5.89
CA ILE A 40 1.80 5.52 5.69
C ILE A 40 2.65 4.28 5.45
N VAL A 41 3.71 4.40 4.65
CA VAL A 41 4.63 3.30 4.37
C VAL A 41 5.25 2.79 5.67
N ASP A 42 5.66 3.70 6.56
CA ASP A 42 6.22 3.30 7.85
C ASP A 42 5.21 2.47 8.66
N LYS A 43 3.94 2.88 8.66
CA LYS A 43 2.88 2.12 9.33
C LYS A 43 2.67 0.76 8.69
N LEU A 44 2.73 0.68 7.37
CA LEU A 44 2.59 -0.60 6.66
C LEU A 44 3.73 -1.55 7.01
N LYS A 45 4.94 -1.03 7.14
CA LYS A 45 6.09 -1.84 7.55
C LYS A 45 5.97 -2.32 9.00
N GLU A 46 5.58 -1.44 9.91
CA GLU A 46 5.39 -1.78 11.32
C GLU A 46 4.36 -2.90 11.50
N ASN A 47 3.32 -2.89 10.70
CA ASN A 47 2.24 -3.86 10.79
C ASN A 47 2.41 -5.04 9.83
N LYS A 48 3.57 -5.13 9.20
CA LYS A 48 3.95 -6.24 8.30
C LYS A 48 3.01 -6.40 7.09
N VAL A 49 2.30 -5.34 6.75
CA VAL A 49 1.52 -5.28 5.52
C VAL A 49 2.50 -5.21 4.35
N LEU A 50 3.49 -4.35 4.46
CA LEU A 50 4.61 -4.29 3.52
C LEU A 50 5.76 -5.06 4.15
N ARG A 51 6.06 -6.22 3.59
CA ARG A 51 7.07 -7.13 4.15
C ARG A 51 8.47 -6.57 3.99
N GLU A 52 9.32 -6.91 4.94
CA GLU A 52 10.73 -6.56 4.91
C GLU A 52 11.37 -7.06 3.62
N GLY A 53 12.21 -6.23 3.03
CA GLY A 53 12.89 -6.57 1.78
C GLY A 53 12.11 -6.24 0.53
N THR A 54 10.85 -5.82 0.63
CA THR A 54 10.08 -5.39 -0.53
C THR A 54 10.67 -4.09 -1.06
N LYS A 55 10.93 -4.06 -2.37
CA LYS A 55 11.40 -2.83 -3.01
C LYS A 55 10.26 -1.84 -3.12
N GLU A 56 10.52 -0.61 -2.74
CA GLU A 56 9.53 0.44 -2.85
C GLU A 56 10.24 1.75 -3.21
N ASP A 57 9.48 2.64 -3.83
CA ASP A 57 10.00 3.95 -4.25
C ASP A 57 8.87 4.95 -4.08
N SER A 58 8.65 5.36 -2.84
CA SER A 58 7.51 6.20 -2.52
C SER A 58 7.87 7.67 -2.55
N GLU A 59 6.92 8.49 -2.98
CA GLU A 59 7.03 9.94 -3.00
C GLU A 59 5.93 10.51 -2.09
N PHE A 60 5.97 11.82 -1.91
CA PHE A 60 4.99 12.51 -1.07
C PHE A 60 3.55 12.15 -1.47
N CYS A 61 3.26 12.23 -2.76
CA CYS A 61 1.92 12.01 -3.29
C CYS A 61 1.69 10.64 -3.92
N GLN A 62 2.71 9.79 -3.94
CA GLN A 62 2.60 8.52 -4.63
C GLN A 62 3.37 7.43 -3.93
N PHE A 63 2.81 6.23 -4.00
CA PHE A 63 3.42 5.01 -3.46
C PHE A 63 3.65 4.04 -4.60
N PHE A 64 4.85 3.47 -4.63
CA PHE A 64 5.22 2.43 -5.58
C PHE A 64 5.81 1.25 -4.82
N ALA A 65 5.31 0.05 -5.08
CA ALA A 65 5.91 -1.16 -4.55
C ALA A 65 6.12 -2.14 -5.69
N TYR A 66 7.26 -2.81 -5.67
CA TYR A 66 7.70 -3.67 -6.76
C TYR A 66 7.81 -5.11 -6.29
N PHE A 67 7.18 -6.01 -7.03
CA PHE A 67 7.12 -7.42 -6.67
C PHE A 67 7.62 -8.27 -7.83
N SER A 68 8.37 -9.30 -7.52
CA SER A 68 8.92 -10.18 -8.57
C SER A 68 7.87 -11.06 -9.23
N THR A 69 6.74 -11.28 -8.56
CA THR A 69 5.64 -12.08 -9.10
C THR A 69 4.31 -11.37 -8.93
N LYS A 70 3.38 -11.68 -9.84
CA LYS A 70 2.01 -11.17 -9.74
C LYS A 70 1.36 -11.62 -8.44
N LYS A 71 1.61 -12.87 -8.05
CA LYS A 71 1.04 -13.43 -6.82
C LYS A 71 1.46 -12.64 -5.59
N SER A 72 2.73 -12.25 -5.52
CA SER A 72 3.22 -11.44 -4.41
C SER A 72 2.56 -10.08 -4.37
N ALA A 73 2.38 -9.45 -5.53
CA ALA A 73 1.69 -8.15 -5.62
C ALA A 73 0.23 -8.28 -5.18
N GLU A 74 -0.45 -9.31 -5.63
CA GLU A 74 -1.85 -9.56 -5.24
C GLU A 74 -1.96 -9.84 -3.73
N SER A 75 -1.01 -10.59 -3.18
CA SER A 75 -0.97 -10.87 -1.74
C SER A 75 -0.80 -9.58 -0.93
N PHE A 76 0.05 -8.68 -1.41
CA PHE A 76 0.20 -7.37 -0.76
C PHE A 76 -1.12 -6.59 -0.78
N ILE A 77 -1.81 -6.55 -1.92
CA ILE A 77 -3.08 -5.84 -2.03
C ILE A 77 -4.12 -6.43 -1.07
N ASN A 78 -4.14 -7.76 -0.94
CA ASN A 78 -5.04 -8.41 0.00
C ASN A 78 -4.72 -8.05 1.45
N ARG A 79 -3.43 -8.03 1.81
CA ARG A 79 -3.02 -7.62 3.15
C ARG A 79 -3.38 -6.16 3.42
N LEU A 80 -3.15 -5.30 2.42
CA LEU A 80 -3.48 -3.88 2.54
C LEU A 80 -4.98 -3.69 2.74
N GLY A 81 -5.79 -4.38 1.96
CA GLY A 81 -7.24 -4.30 2.09
C GLY A 81 -7.73 -4.71 3.48
N LYS A 82 -7.20 -5.81 3.99
CA LYS A 82 -7.54 -6.28 5.34
C LYS A 82 -7.11 -5.29 6.42
N TYR A 83 -5.94 -4.71 6.27
CA TYR A 83 -5.43 -3.74 7.22
C TYR A 83 -6.28 -2.46 7.21
N VAL A 84 -6.65 -1.99 6.04
CA VAL A 84 -7.54 -0.82 5.91
C VAL A 84 -8.88 -1.07 6.61
N GLU A 85 -9.49 -2.22 6.36
CA GLU A 85 -10.77 -2.56 6.98
C GLU A 85 -10.65 -2.66 8.50
N LYS A 86 -9.58 -3.26 8.98
CA LYS A 86 -9.34 -3.36 10.41
C LYS A 86 -9.20 -1.99 11.07
N ARG A 87 -8.46 -1.09 10.44
CA ARG A 87 -8.28 0.27 10.96
C ARG A 87 -9.59 1.05 10.95
N LYS A 88 -10.39 0.91 9.91
CA LYS A 88 -11.69 1.55 9.82
C LYS A 88 -12.57 1.16 10.99
N LYS A 89 -12.61 -0.13 11.32
CA LYS A 89 -13.40 -0.63 12.46
C LYS A 89 -12.90 -0.06 13.79
N LEU A 90 -11.58 0.00 13.97
CA LEU A 90 -10.99 0.55 15.20
C LEU A 90 -11.32 2.03 15.35
N ILE A 91 -11.19 2.80 14.28
CA ILE A 91 -11.50 4.21 14.29
C ILE A 91 -12.98 4.44 14.58
N LYS A 92 -13.85 3.68 13.95
CA LYS A 92 -15.28 3.76 14.16
C LYS A 92 -15.63 3.51 15.62
N ASN A 93 -15.04 2.49 16.22
CA ASN A 93 -15.30 2.14 17.62
C ASN A 93 -14.84 3.22 18.60
N LEU A 94 -13.80 3.98 18.22
CA LEU A 94 -13.32 5.09 19.05
C LEU A 94 -14.30 6.27 19.11
N TYR A 95 -15.09 6.44 18.07
CA TYR A 95 -16.00 7.58 17.94
C TYR A 95 -17.47 7.22 18.18
N GLU A 96 -17.72 5.99 18.47
CA GLU A 96 -19.04 5.50 18.86
C GLU A 96 -19.04 5.12 20.35
#